data_acc2207a0b81a215ef89fce69dd63824
#
_entry.id   acc2207a0b81a215ef89fce69dd63824
#
_cell.length_a   1.000
_cell.length_b   1.000
_cell.length_c   1.000
_cell.angle_alpha   90.00
_cell.angle_beta   90.00
_cell.angle_gamma   90.00
#
_symmetry.space_group_name_H-M   'P 1'
#
loop_
_entity.id
_entity.type
_entity.pdbx_description
1 polymer ?
#
loop_
_entity_poly.entity_id
_entity_poly.type
_entity_poly.pdbx_seq_one_letter_code
_entity_poly.pdbx_strand_id
1 'polypeptide(L)'
;MKLPAIVSDRLPALLAAMPKAELHMHIEGSLEPEMIFALAERNGVALPYASIEELRHAYAFTDLQSFLDIYYAGASVLLKEEDFYDLAQAYLARAATENVVHAEIFFDPQTHTARGVPMETVIRGLSRACADARAQG
;
A
#
# COMPACT_ATOMS: atom_id res chain seq x y z
N MET A 1 15.13 29.54 23.19
CA MET A 1 14.84 28.34 23.99
C MET A 1 15.59 27.16 23.35
N LYS A 2 16.60 26.58 24.01
CA LYS A 2 17.27 25.37 23.51
C LYS A 2 16.37 24.20 23.87
N LEU A 3 15.91 23.44 22.85
CA LEU A 3 15.23 22.19 23.08
C LEU A 3 16.19 21.18 23.72
N PRO A 4 15.72 20.36 24.69
CA PRO A 4 16.56 19.32 25.28
C PRO A 4 16.97 18.34 24.18
N ALA A 5 18.26 17.96 24.16
CA ALA A 5 18.76 16.97 23.24
C ALA A 5 18.16 15.58 23.61
N ILE A 6 17.57 14.90 22.65
CA ILE A 6 17.11 13.51 22.85
C ILE A 6 18.36 12.62 22.84
N VAL A 7 18.53 11.83 23.87
CA VAL A 7 19.63 10.86 23.96
C VAL A 7 19.40 9.77 22.89
N SER A 8 20.42 9.48 22.08
CA SER A 8 20.29 8.66 20.87
C SER A 8 19.77 7.24 21.12
N ASP A 9 20.04 6.67 22.29
CA ASP A 9 19.53 5.34 22.69
C ASP A 9 18.02 5.30 22.96
N ARG A 10 17.40 6.46 23.25
CA ARG A 10 15.96 6.61 23.46
C ARG A 10 15.19 6.92 22.17
N LEU A 11 15.87 7.24 21.08
CA LEU A 11 15.24 7.64 19.81
C LEU A 11 14.33 6.53 19.21
N PRO A 12 14.74 5.26 19.16
CA PRO A 12 13.86 4.19 18.63
C PRO A 12 12.55 4.07 19.41
N ALA A 13 12.61 4.10 20.73
CA ALA A 13 11.40 4.03 21.57
C ALA A 13 10.48 5.26 21.38
N LEU A 14 11.06 6.44 21.24
CA LEU A 14 10.30 7.65 20.95
C LEU A 14 9.61 7.57 19.58
N LEU A 15 10.33 7.14 18.53
CA LEU A 15 9.78 7.01 17.18
C LEU A 15 8.65 5.97 17.11
N ALA A 16 8.78 4.87 17.85
CA ALA A 16 7.73 3.87 17.95
C ALA A 16 6.47 4.40 18.67
N ALA A 17 6.66 5.14 19.76
CA ALA A 17 5.54 5.66 20.57
C ALA A 17 4.88 6.92 20.00
N MET A 18 5.58 7.66 19.14
CA MET A 18 5.10 8.93 18.59
C MET A 18 3.94 8.67 17.61
N PRO A 19 2.76 9.33 17.79
CA PRO A 19 1.71 9.27 16.79
C PRO A 19 2.16 9.93 15.50
N LYS A 20 1.83 9.29 14.37
CA LYS A 20 2.23 9.72 13.03
C LYS A 20 1.01 9.97 12.16
N ALA A 21 1.16 10.82 11.16
CA ALA A 21 0.20 10.97 10.07
C ALA A 21 0.92 10.68 8.76
N GLU A 22 0.26 9.94 7.88
CA GLU A 22 0.71 9.71 6.52
C GLU A 22 -0.23 10.47 5.57
N LEU A 23 0.34 11.40 4.81
CA LEU A 23 -0.40 12.27 3.92
C LEU A 23 -0.05 11.96 2.48
N HIS A 24 -1.07 11.95 1.59
CA HIS A 24 -0.89 11.78 0.15
C HIS A 24 -0.27 10.41 -0.22
N MET A 25 -0.85 9.32 0.28
CA MET A 25 -0.38 7.96 -0.01
C MET A 25 -1.27 7.30 -1.07
N HIS A 26 -0.70 6.95 -2.23
CA HIS A 26 -1.38 6.18 -3.26
C HIS A 26 -1.42 4.71 -2.86
N ILE A 27 -2.62 4.16 -2.67
CA ILE A 27 -2.82 2.83 -2.08
C ILE A 27 -2.17 1.72 -2.91
N GLU A 28 -2.14 1.85 -4.23
CA GLU A 28 -1.50 0.88 -5.13
C GLU A 28 0.00 0.73 -4.83
N GLY A 29 0.64 1.82 -4.39
CA GLY A 29 2.05 1.83 -4.00
C GLY A 29 2.36 1.07 -2.71
N SER A 30 1.34 0.71 -1.93
CA SER A 30 1.51 -0.09 -0.71
C SER A 30 1.48 -1.61 -0.95
N LEU A 31 1.25 -2.06 -2.21
CA LEU A 31 1.33 -3.47 -2.57
C LEU A 31 2.71 -4.05 -2.30
N GLU A 32 2.77 -5.06 -1.43
CA GLU A 32 4.00 -5.80 -1.19
C GLU A 32 4.15 -6.97 -2.19
N PRO A 33 5.39 -7.38 -2.53
CA PRO A 33 5.64 -8.43 -3.53
C PRO A 33 4.86 -9.72 -3.29
N GLU A 34 4.72 -10.16 -2.03
CA GLU A 34 3.97 -11.35 -1.66
C GLU A 34 2.49 -11.21 -2.01
N MET A 35 1.91 -10.05 -1.72
CA MET A 35 0.50 -9.78 -2.04
C MET A 35 0.30 -9.70 -3.56
N ILE A 36 1.22 -9.08 -4.30
CA ILE A 36 1.16 -9.01 -5.76
C ILE A 36 1.10 -10.43 -6.35
N PHE A 37 1.98 -11.34 -5.92
CA PHE A 37 1.99 -12.72 -6.40
C PHE A 37 0.73 -13.50 -6.00
N ALA A 38 0.25 -13.36 -4.76
CA ALA A 38 -0.98 -14.00 -4.30
C ALA A 38 -2.22 -13.53 -5.09
N LEU A 39 -2.32 -12.22 -5.36
CA LEU A 39 -3.39 -11.64 -6.15
C LEU A 39 -3.28 -12.03 -7.63
N ALA A 40 -2.08 -12.09 -8.18
CA ALA A 40 -1.83 -12.54 -9.55
C ALA A 40 -2.31 -13.98 -9.75
N GLU A 41 -1.98 -14.89 -8.81
CA GLU A 41 -2.46 -16.28 -8.82
C GLU A 41 -3.99 -16.33 -8.70
N ARG A 42 -4.58 -15.63 -7.73
CA ARG A 42 -6.04 -15.56 -7.50
C ARG A 42 -6.82 -15.09 -8.73
N ASN A 43 -6.25 -14.14 -9.46
CA ASN A 43 -6.91 -13.48 -10.58
C ASN A 43 -6.44 -13.96 -11.96
N GLY A 44 -5.50 -14.91 -12.02
CA GLY A 44 -4.97 -15.44 -13.27
C GLY A 44 -4.22 -14.39 -14.09
N VAL A 45 -3.56 -13.44 -13.44
CA VAL A 45 -2.78 -12.37 -14.08
C VAL A 45 -1.32 -12.80 -14.21
N ALA A 46 -0.78 -12.73 -15.41
CA ALA A 46 0.65 -12.96 -15.63
C ALA A 46 1.46 -11.73 -15.21
N LEU A 47 2.48 -11.95 -14.39
CA LEU A 47 3.42 -10.91 -13.98
C LEU A 47 4.67 -10.94 -14.88
N PRO A 48 5.33 -9.79 -15.10
CA PRO A 48 6.61 -9.72 -15.81
C PRO A 48 7.80 -10.19 -14.96
N TYR A 49 7.56 -10.69 -13.75
CA TYR A 49 8.57 -11.17 -12.80
C TYR A 49 8.35 -12.65 -12.53
N ALA A 50 9.44 -13.44 -12.53
CA ALA A 50 9.35 -14.88 -12.32
C ALA A 50 9.25 -15.28 -10.84
N SER A 51 9.65 -14.41 -9.91
CA SER A 51 9.61 -14.67 -8.47
C SER A 51 9.45 -13.41 -7.64
N ILE A 52 9.07 -13.61 -6.36
CA ILE A 52 9.00 -12.53 -5.36
C ILE A 52 10.37 -11.86 -5.19
N GLU A 53 11.46 -12.64 -5.21
CA GLU A 53 12.83 -12.13 -5.09
C GLU A 53 13.19 -11.23 -6.28
N GLU A 54 12.83 -11.62 -7.50
CA GLU A 54 13.04 -10.81 -8.68
C GLU A 54 12.28 -9.48 -8.59
N LEU A 55 11.02 -9.53 -8.19
CA LEU A 55 10.22 -8.31 -7.96
C LEU A 55 10.85 -7.43 -6.86
N ARG A 56 11.33 -8.01 -5.75
CA ARG A 56 12.05 -7.24 -4.72
C ARG A 56 13.31 -6.58 -5.24
N HIS A 57 14.07 -7.24 -6.10
CA HIS A 57 15.23 -6.62 -6.74
C HIS A 57 14.85 -5.45 -7.64
N ALA A 58 13.70 -5.53 -8.32
CA ALA A 58 13.20 -4.44 -9.15
C ALA A 58 12.85 -3.17 -8.33
N TYR A 59 12.51 -3.29 -7.03
CA TYR A 59 12.30 -2.13 -6.16
C TYR A 59 13.55 -1.27 -5.94
N ALA A 60 14.73 -1.73 -6.37
CA ALA A 60 15.94 -0.89 -6.45
C ALA A 60 15.94 -0.03 -7.72
N PHE A 61 14.80 0.60 -8.05
CA PHE A 61 14.63 1.47 -9.21
C PHE A 61 15.60 2.67 -9.17
N THR A 62 16.01 3.13 -10.34
CA THR A 62 17.00 4.22 -10.49
C THR A 62 16.43 5.49 -11.11
N ASP A 63 15.24 5.41 -11.68
CA ASP A 63 14.55 6.51 -12.33
C ASP A 63 13.02 6.35 -12.21
N LEU A 64 12.30 7.39 -12.63
CA LEU A 64 10.83 7.41 -12.57
C LEU A 64 10.19 6.31 -13.43
N GLN A 65 10.75 6.00 -14.59
CA GLN A 65 10.16 5.00 -15.47
C GLN A 65 10.23 3.60 -14.85
N SER A 66 11.38 3.21 -14.34
CA SER A 66 11.54 1.91 -13.67
C SER A 66 10.67 1.78 -12.41
N PHE A 67 10.43 2.88 -11.69
CA PHE A 67 9.45 2.92 -10.61
C PHE A 67 8.02 2.69 -11.13
N LEU A 68 7.60 3.43 -12.17
CA LEU A 68 6.25 3.31 -12.74
C LEU A 68 5.98 1.94 -13.33
N ASP A 69 6.98 1.29 -13.93
CA ASP A 69 6.84 -0.07 -14.48
C ASP A 69 6.48 -1.07 -13.37
N ILE A 70 7.11 -0.98 -12.20
CA ILE A 70 6.80 -1.81 -11.03
C ILE A 70 5.42 -1.46 -10.48
N TYR A 71 5.13 -0.19 -10.34
CA TYR A 71 3.87 0.31 -9.81
C TYR A 71 2.68 -0.18 -10.63
N TYR A 72 2.72 -0.06 -11.96
CA TYR A 72 1.64 -0.50 -12.83
C TYR A 72 1.57 -2.02 -12.96
N ALA A 73 2.70 -2.73 -12.92
CA ALA A 73 2.70 -4.19 -12.86
C ALA A 73 2.01 -4.68 -11.58
N GLY A 74 2.31 -4.07 -10.44
CA GLY A 74 1.62 -4.34 -9.17
C GLY A 74 0.13 -4.03 -9.25
N ALA A 75 -0.24 -2.82 -9.69
CA ALA A 75 -1.65 -2.43 -9.79
C ALA A 75 -2.46 -3.33 -10.74
N SER A 76 -1.82 -4.00 -11.71
CA SER A 76 -2.50 -4.85 -12.69
C SER A 76 -3.22 -6.05 -12.09
N VAL A 77 -2.83 -6.51 -10.91
CA VAL A 77 -3.44 -7.67 -10.23
C VAL A 77 -4.74 -7.33 -9.51
N LEU A 78 -5.06 -6.05 -9.33
CA LEU A 78 -6.26 -5.56 -8.65
C LEU A 78 -7.44 -5.54 -9.63
N LEU A 79 -8.37 -6.50 -9.52
CA LEU A 79 -9.49 -6.67 -10.45
C LEU A 79 -10.86 -6.69 -9.76
N LYS A 80 -10.94 -7.14 -8.51
CA LYS A 80 -12.19 -7.37 -7.78
C LYS A 80 -12.27 -6.52 -6.52
N GLU A 81 -13.47 -6.33 -6.01
CA GLU A 81 -13.70 -5.58 -4.76
C GLU A 81 -12.86 -6.11 -3.60
N GLU A 82 -12.74 -7.44 -3.49
CA GLU A 82 -11.92 -8.09 -2.46
C GLU A 82 -10.44 -7.73 -2.57
N ASP A 83 -9.91 -7.52 -3.79
CA ASP A 83 -8.50 -7.18 -3.99
C ASP A 83 -8.18 -5.81 -3.39
N PHE A 84 -9.06 -4.84 -3.60
CA PHE A 84 -8.93 -3.49 -3.03
C PHE A 84 -9.19 -3.49 -1.53
N TYR A 85 -10.10 -4.33 -1.06
CA TYR A 85 -10.34 -4.52 0.37
C TYR A 85 -9.10 -5.09 1.06
N ASP A 86 -8.55 -6.19 0.54
CA ASP A 86 -7.37 -6.85 1.11
C ASP A 86 -6.14 -5.93 1.11
N LEU A 87 -5.94 -5.18 0.02
CA LEU A 87 -4.87 -4.19 -0.09
C LEU A 87 -4.98 -3.12 1.00
N ALA A 88 -6.16 -2.51 1.14
CA ALA A 88 -6.37 -1.46 2.14
C ALA A 88 -6.27 -2.02 3.57
N GLN A 89 -6.78 -3.21 3.84
CA GLN A 89 -6.64 -3.87 5.15
C GLN A 89 -5.17 -4.15 5.50
N ALA A 90 -4.37 -4.65 4.55
CA ALA A 90 -2.96 -4.89 4.77
C ALA A 90 -2.21 -3.60 5.12
N TYR A 91 -2.47 -2.52 4.37
CA TYR A 91 -1.91 -1.20 4.65
C TYR A 91 -2.33 -0.68 6.04
N LEU A 92 -3.64 -0.68 6.34
CA LEU A 92 -4.16 -0.14 7.60
C LEU A 92 -3.66 -0.94 8.82
N ALA A 93 -3.58 -2.27 8.70
CA ALA A 93 -3.01 -3.11 9.75
C ALA A 93 -1.54 -2.77 10.03
N ARG A 94 -0.74 -2.55 8.99
CA ARG A 94 0.65 -2.12 9.12
C ARG A 94 0.76 -0.74 9.73
N ALA A 95 -0.01 0.23 9.23
CA ALA A 95 -0.04 1.60 9.74
C ALA A 95 -0.36 1.64 11.25
N ALA A 96 -1.30 0.81 11.71
CA ALA A 96 -1.63 0.67 13.12
C ALA A 96 -0.42 0.20 13.96
N THR A 97 0.36 -0.78 13.47
CA THR A 97 1.57 -1.24 14.18
C THR A 97 2.66 -0.17 14.28
N GLU A 98 2.66 0.77 13.36
CA GLU A 98 3.62 1.87 13.31
C GLU A 98 3.12 3.15 14.02
N ASN A 99 1.99 3.08 14.69
CA ASN A 99 1.33 4.19 15.39
C ASN A 99 0.97 5.36 14.45
N VAL A 100 0.53 5.03 13.23
CA VAL A 100 -0.07 5.99 12.31
C VAL A 100 -1.54 6.15 12.69
N VAL A 101 -1.90 7.33 13.19
CA VAL A 101 -3.25 7.65 13.69
C VAL A 101 -4.13 8.35 12.65
N HIS A 102 -3.53 8.78 11.56
CA HIS A 102 -4.24 9.41 10.44
C HIS A 102 -3.56 9.08 9.12
N ALA A 103 -4.33 8.68 8.11
CA ALA A 103 -3.84 8.43 6.76
C ALA A 103 -4.77 9.07 5.72
N GLU A 104 -4.19 9.78 4.76
CA GLU A 104 -4.89 10.28 3.57
C GLU A 104 -4.55 9.37 2.39
N ILE A 105 -5.52 8.52 2.03
CA ILE A 105 -5.37 7.50 0.99
C ILE A 105 -5.90 8.04 -0.32
N PHE A 106 -5.06 8.02 -1.34
CA PHE A 106 -5.39 8.28 -2.75
C PHE A 106 -5.40 6.96 -3.52
N PHE A 107 -5.98 6.97 -4.70
CA PHE A 107 -5.90 5.88 -5.66
C PHE A 107 -5.96 6.43 -7.08
N ASP A 108 -5.51 5.66 -8.06
CA ASP A 108 -5.41 6.06 -9.45
C ASP A 108 -6.58 5.50 -10.29
N PRO A 109 -7.72 6.21 -10.37
CA PRO A 109 -8.93 5.70 -11.00
C PRO A 109 -8.72 5.19 -12.43
N GLN A 110 -7.96 5.93 -13.22
CA GLN A 110 -7.73 5.61 -14.63
C GLN A 110 -6.90 4.35 -14.81
N THR A 111 -5.98 4.06 -13.90
CA THR A 111 -5.19 2.82 -13.87
C THR A 111 -6.10 1.58 -13.82
N HIS A 112 -7.22 1.68 -13.12
CA HIS A 112 -8.18 0.59 -12.97
C HIS A 112 -9.23 0.59 -14.09
N THR A 113 -9.84 1.74 -14.37
CA THR A 113 -10.94 1.84 -15.35
C THR A 113 -10.47 1.58 -16.79
N ALA A 114 -9.25 1.96 -17.15
CA ALA A 114 -8.66 1.65 -18.45
C ALA A 114 -8.51 0.13 -18.70
N ARG A 115 -8.45 -0.67 -17.62
CA ARG A 115 -8.41 -2.15 -17.67
C ARG A 115 -9.80 -2.81 -17.53
N GLY A 116 -10.87 -2.01 -17.51
CA GLY A 116 -12.24 -2.49 -17.39
C GLY A 116 -12.71 -2.75 -15.95
N VAL A 117 -11.95 -2.36 -14.93
CA VAL A 117 -12.40 -2.43 -13.53
C VAL A 117 -13.30 -1.23 -13.24
N PRO A 118 -14.57 -1.44 -12.86
CA PRO A 118 -15.47 -0.33 -12.56
C PRO A 118 -14.97 0.49 -11.36
N MET A 119 -15.07 1.83 -11.45
CA MET A 119 -14.75 2.74 -10.35
C MET A 119 -15.43 2.34 -9.03
N GLU A 120 -16.69 1.93 -9.13
CA GLU A 120 -17.49 1.50 -7.98
C GLU A 120 -16.87 0.30 -7.25
N THR A 121 -16.27 -0.65 -7.97
CA THR A 121 -15.56 -1.80 -7.41
C THR A 121 -14.40 -1.35 -6.54
N VAL A 122 -13.60 -0.41 -7.02
CA VAL A 122 -12.48 0.17 -6.26
C VAL A 122 -12.98 0.86 -5.00
N ILE A 123 -13.94 1.78 -5.16
CA ILE A 123 -14.47 2.58 -4.04
C ILE A 123 -15.11 1.68 -2.97
N ARG A 124 -15.86 0.65 -3.35
CA ARG A 124 -16.48 -0.28 -2.39
C ARG A 124 -15.43 -1.02 -1.57
N GLY A 125 -14.41 -1.59 -2.23
CA GLY A 125 -13.34 -2.31 -1.53
C GLY A 125 -12.62 -1.43 -0.52
N LEU A 126 -12.14 -0.26 -0.97
CA LEU A 126 -11.44 0.69 -0.10
C LEU A 126 -12.32 1.22 1.05
N SER A 127 -13.57 1.61 0.75
CA SER A 127 -14.49 2.15 1.76
C SER A 127 -14.85 1.13 2.83
N ARG A 128 -15.07 -0.14 2.43
CA ARG A 128 -15.35 -1.24 3.37
C ARG A 128 -14.16 -1.48 4.29
N ALA A 129 -12.95 -1.55 3.74
CA ALA A 129 -11.74 -1.72 4.53
C ALA A 129 -11.54 -0.58 5.55
N CYS A 130 -11.75 0.67 5.13
CA CYS A 130 -11.68 1.82 6.04
C CYS A 130 -12.75 1.78 7.13
N ALA A 131 -13.97 1.31 6.81
CA ALA A 131 -15.04 1.18 7.80
C ALA A 131 -14.71 0.11 8.85
N ASP A 132 -14.21 -1.05 8.40
CA ASP A 132 -13.86 -2.15 9.29
C ASP A 132 -12.66 -1.80 10.17
N ALA A 133 -11.65 -1.12 9.63
CA ALA A 133 -10.51 -0.66 10.43
C ALA A 133 -10.94 0.34 11.52
N ARG A 134 -11.84 1.28 11.21
CA ARG A 134 -12.38 2.22 12.23
C ARG A 134 -13.19 1.52 13.32
N ALA A 135 -13.83 0.41 13.00
CA ALA A 135 -14.60 -0.36 13.98
C ALA A 135 -13.71 -1.15 14.95
N GLN A 136 -12.47 -1.40 14.55
CA GLN A 136 -11.47 -2.13 15.35
C GLN A 136 -10.64 -1.20 16.27
N GLY A 137 -10.73 0.13 16.09
CA GLY A 137 -9.98 1.14 16.88
C GLY A 137 -8.75 1.60 16.16
#